data_26d3baacdf8e95f41966960bc602fa2e
#
_entry.id   26d3baacdf8e95f41966960bc602fa2e
#
_cell.length_a   1.000
_cell.length_b   1.000
_cell.length_c   1.000
_cell.angle_alpha   90.00
_cell.angle_beta   90.00
_cell.angle_gamma   90.00
#
_symmetry.space_group_name_H-M   'P 1'
#
loop_
_entity.id
_entity.type
_entity.pdbx_description
1 polymer ?
#
loop_
_entity_poly.entity_id
_entity_poly.type
_entity_poly.pdbx_seq_one_letter_code
_entity_poly.pdbx_strand_id
1 'polypeptide(L)'
;MWMTAGPCLVLAFLSTGWTAGRLSGGGLWPPDDVTLSEAVATRNNAEAVRLIENGANPNRPSRVRDGLLTSGYPITIKPIEAAVGAQRADSVRTLLANGAAVDPEELNVLRCLEQMRRDSGVRDLLAAQSTSDVNCNGVRSPLERVR
;
A
#
# COMPACT_ATOMS: atom_id res chain seq x y z
N MET A 1 -43.26 2.10 46.88
CA MET A 1 -42.59 2.97 45.90
C MET A 1 -41.19 2.44 45.58
N TRP A 2 -41.13 1.33 44.86
CA TRP A 2 -39.83 0.69 44.50
C TRP A 2 -39.90 0.10 43.08
N MET A 3 -40.00 0.94 42.07
CA MET A 3 -40.16 0.42 40.70
C MET A 3 -39.61 1.32 39.57
N THR A 4 -38.52 2.08 39.77
CA THR A 4 -38.00 2.88 38.63
C THR A 4 -36.46 2.91 38.50
N ALA A 5 -35.69 2.17 39.30
CA ALA A 5 -34.23 2.22 39.21
C ALA A 5 -33.58 1.10 38.34
N GLY A 6 -34.34 0.08 37.95
CA GLY A 6 -33.82 -1.09 37.22
C GLY A 6 -33.33 -0.83 35.81
N PRO A 7 -34.05 -0.13 34.94
CA PRO A 7 -33.66 -0.02 33.50
C PRO A 7 -32.45 0.87 33.27
N CYS A 8 -32.19 1.88 34.12
CA CYS A 8 -31.04 2.77 33.94
C CYS A 8 -29.68 2.12 34.22
N LEU A 9 -29.62 1.16 35.15
CA LEU A 9 -28.38 0.46 35.47
C LEU A 9 -27.94 -0.51 34.35
N VAL A 10 -28.89 -1.17 33.68
CA VAL A 10 -28.57 -2.09 32.56
C VAL A 10 -28.02 -1.33 31.37
N LEU A 11 -28.57 -0.16 31.06
CA LEU A 11 -28.06 0.69 29.96
C LEU A 11 -26.66 1.26 30.25
N ALA A 12 -26.37 1.57 31.52
CA ALA A 12 -25.04 2.03 31.92
C ALA A 12 -23.97 0.94 31.75
N PHE A 13 -24.29 -0.32 32.07
CA PHE A 13 -23.35 -1.43 31.87
C PHE A 13 -23.11 -1.74 30.41
N LEU A 14 -24.10 -1.60 29.54
CA LEU A 14 -23.94 -1.81 28.08
C LEU A 14 -23.11 -0.70 27.43
N SER A 15 -23.25 0.56 27.91
CA SER A 15 -22.48 1.66 27.34
C SER A 15 -21.01 1.65 27.75
N THR A 16 -20.68 1.21 28.96
CA THR A 16 -19.27 1.12 29.44
C THR A 16 -18.52 -0.04 28.75
N GLY A 17 -19.18 -1.14 28.40
CA GLY A 17 -18.57 -2.24 27.65
C GLY A 17 -18.14 -1.83 26.23
N TRP A 18 -18.90 -0.97 25.57
CA TRP A 18 -18.58 -0.49 24.21
C TRP A 18 -17.42 0.52 24.18
N THR A 19 -17.26 1.34 25.20
CA THR A 19 -16.16 2.30 25.26
C THR A 19 -14.84 1.67 25.68
N ALA A 20 -14.85 0.64 26.54
CA ALA A 20 -13.65 -0.08 26.94
C ALA A 20 -13.02 -0.87 25.77
N GLY A 21 -13.83 -1.43 24.87
CA GLY A 21 -13.36 -2.13 23.68
C GLY A 21 -12.66 -1.22 22.66
N ARG A 22 -12.94 0.09 22.65
CA ARG A 22 -12.27 1.06 21.77
C ARG A 22 -10.97 1.60 22.37
N LEU A 23 -10.82 1.61 23.67
CA LEU A 23 -9.63 2.12 24.35
C LEU A 23 -8.49 1.09 24.43
N SER A 24 -8.80 -0.18 24.32
CA SER A 24 -7.79 -1.24 24.39
C SER A 24 -7.06 -1.51 23.07
N GLY A 25 -7.37 -0.79 21.97
CA GLY A 25 -6.64 -0.91 20.69
C GLY A 25 -6.61 -2.33 20.10
N GLY A 26 -7.22 -3.28 20.78
CA GLY A 26 -7.25 -4.68 20.40
C GLY A 26 -8.46 -4.96 19.52
N GLY A 27 -8.29 -4.83 18.21
CA GLY A 27 -9.11 -5.62 17.30
C GLY A 27 -8.98 -7.08 17.69
N LEU A 28 -10.07 -7.86 17.65
CA LEU A 28 -10.09 -9.32 17.94
C LEU A 28 -9.13 -10.14 17.08
N TRP A 29 -8.47 -9.48 16.11
CA TRP A 29 -7.42 -9.99 15.24
C TRP A 29 -6.27 -8.98 15.26
N PRO A 30 -5.01 -9.41 15.50
CA PRO A 30 -3.88 -8.52 15.21
C PRO A 30 -4.06 -8.06 13.76
N PRO A 31 -4.08 -6.75 13.47
CA PRO A 31 -4.02 -6.32 12.08
C PRO A 31 -2.76 -6.94 11.50
N ASP A 32 -2.90 -7.70 10.42
CA ASP A 32 -1.73 -8.05 9.63
C ASP A 32 -1.04 -6.73 9.35
N ASP A 33 0.20 -6.56 9.82
CA ASP A 33 0.95 -5.32 9.67
C ASP A 33 0.99 -4.97 8.18
N VAL A 34 0.31 -3.90 7.81
CA VAL A 34 0.26 -3.42 6.42
C VAL A 34 1.69 -3.05 6.03
N THR A 35 2.20 -3.66 4.99
CA THR A 35 3.52 -3.34 4.48
C THR A 35 3.51 -2.06 3.65
N LEU A 36 4.67 -1.44 3.45
CA LEU A 36 4.77 -0.23 2.64
C LEU A 36 4.31 -0.47 1.20
N SER A 37 4.64 -1.63 0.61
CA SER A 37 4.17 -2.00 -0.74
C SER A 37 2.64 -2.18 -0.81
N GLU A 38 2.01 -2.69 0.25
CA GLU A 38 0.55 -2.80 0.33
C GLU A 38 -0.12 -1.43 0.49
N ALA A 39 0.43 -0.56 1.36
CA ALA A 39 -0.12 0.78 1.58
C ALA A 39 -0.18 1.58 0.27
N VAL A 40 0.90 1.57 -0.52
CA VAL A 40 0.94 2.29 -1.80
C VAL A 40 0.08 1.63 -2.87
N ALA A 41 -0.01 0.29 -2.91
CA ALA A 41 -0.86 -0.43 -3.85
C ALA A 41 -2.36 -0.15 -3.63
N THR A 42 -2.75 0.05 -2.37
CA THR A 42 -4.14 0.36 -1.97
C THR A 42 -4.46 1.86 -1.94
N ARG A 43 -3.51 2.72 -2.37
CA ARG A 43 -3.64 4.18 -2.34
C ARG A 43 -3.76 4.77 -0.93
N ASN A 44 -3.27 4.08 0.07
CA ASN A 44 -3.23 4.59 1.43
C ASN A 44 -1.92 5.36 1.67
N ASN A 45 -1.81 6.54 1.03
CA ASN A 45 -0.59 7.36 1.09
C ASN A 45 -0.30 7.88 2.50
N ALA A 46 -1.33 8.12 3.32
CA ALA A 46 -1.14 8.52 4.72
C ALA A 46 -0.43 7.42 5.53
N GLU A 47 -0.85 6.18 5.34
CA GLU A 47 -0.21 5.03 5.97
C GLU A 47 1.20 4.79 5.42
N ALA A 48 1.40 4.97 4.11
CA ALA A 48 2.72 4.86 3.51
C ALA A 48 3.71 5.87 4.11
N VAL A 49 3.32 7.13 4.27
CA VAL A 49 4.14 8.17 4.91
C VAL A 49 4.41 7.80 6.37
N ARG A 50 3.38 7.40 7.13
CA ARG A 50 3.53 6.96 8.52
C ARG A 50 4.51 5.80 8.67
N LEU A 51 4.47 4.82 7.77
CA LEU A 51 5.41 3.69 7.79
C LEU A 51 6.84 4.14 7.52
N ILE A 52 7.05 5.06 6.57
CA ILE A 52 8.38 5.61 6.26
C ILE A 52 8.92 6.41 7.47
N GLU A 53 8.11 7.26 8.08
CA GLU A 53 8.46 8.00 9.30
C GLU A 53 8.81 7.07 10.47
N ASN A 54 8.21 5.90 10.53
CA ASN A 54 8.53 4.84 11.51
C ASN A 54 9.71 3.95 11.08
N GLY A 55 10.45 4.33 10.04
CA GLY A 55 11.69 3.65 9.62
C GLY A 55 11.53 2.61 8.52
N ALA A 56 10.36 2.49 7.89
CA ALA A 56 10.24 1.64 6.70
C ALA A 56 11.06 2.23 5.54
N ASN A 57 11.91 1.40 4.95
CA ASN A 57 12.76 1.83 3.84
C ASN A 57 11.99 1.76 2.51
N PRO A 58 11.79 2.90 1.78
CA PRO A 58 11.04 2.95 0.53
C PRO A 58 11.71 2.18 -0.63
N ASN A 59 12.99 1.80 -0.46
CA ASN A 59 13.75 1.06 -1.46
C ASN A 59 13.82 -0.45 -1.18
N ARG A 60 13.29 -0.90 -0.03
CA ARG A 60 13.34 -2.31 0.35
C ARG A 60 12.09 -3.05 -0.12
N PRO A 61 12.23 -4.19 -0.83
CA PRO A 61 11.09 -5.03 -1.16
C PRO A 61 10.33 -5.47 0.09
N SER A 62 9.01 -5.44 0.02
CA SER A 62 8.12 -5.91 1.08
C SER A 62 7.00 -6.78 0.50
N ARG A 63 6.41 -7.61 1.36
CA ARG A 63 5.36 -8.54 0.96
C ARG A 63 4.08 -7.78 0.60
N VAL A 64 3.42 -8.25 -0.45
CA VAL A 64 2.08 -7.83 -0.84
C VAL A 64 1.19 -9.06 -0.81
N ARG A 65 0.07 -8.97 -0.10
CA ARG A 65 -0.90 -10.06 0.01
C ARG A 65 -1.53 -10.37 -1.33
N ASP A 66 -1.99 -11.61 -1.44
CA ASP A 66 -2.81 -12.05 -2.55
C ASP A 66 -4.07 -11.17 -2.71
N GLY A 67 -4.50 -10.99 -3.96
CA GLY A 67 -5.69 -10.21 -4.30
C GLY A 67 -5.47 -8.70 -4.45
N LEU A 68 -4.30 -8.15 -4.07
CA LEU A 68 -4.02 -6.72 -4.26
C LEU A 68 -3.37 -6.40 -5.61
N LEU A 69 -2.36 -7.14 -6.01
CA LEU A 69 -1.64 -6.95 -7.28
C LEU A 69 -1.63 -8.22 -8.13
N THR A 70 -1.77 -9.37 -7.50
CA THR A 70 -1.76 -10.70 -8.10
C THR A 70 -2.98 -11.47 -7.65
N SER A 71 -3.34 -12.54 -8.38
CA SER A 71 -4.41 -13.46 -7.99
C SER A 71 -3.82 -14.85 -7.74
N GLY A 72 -4.03 -15.40 -6.56
CA GLY A 72 -3.66 -16.76 -6.19
C GLY A 72 -2.35 -16.91 -5.42
N TYR A 73 -1.54 -15.86 -5.26
CA TYR A 73 -0.31 -15.91 -4.46
C TYR A 73 0.20 -14.53 -4.00
N PRO A 74 0.81 -14.45 -2.81
CA PRO A 74 1.48 -13.23 -2.37
C PRO A 74 2.81 -13.04 -3.12
N ILE A 75 3.23 -11.79 -3.30
CA ILE A 75 4.50 -11.43 -3.93
C ILE A 75 5.34 -10.55 -3.01
N THR A 76 6.65 -10.48 -3.29
CA THR A 76 7.56 -9.54 -2.64
C THR A 76 8.13 -8.63 -3.70
N ILE A 77 7.83 -7.33 -3.60
CA ILE A 77 8.24 -6.31 -4.58
C ILE A 77 8.57 -5.00 -3.88
N LYS A 78 9.30 -4.12 -4.57
CA LYS A 78 9.57 -2.78 -4.08
C LYS A 78 8.28 -1.94 -4.03
N PRO A 79 8.16 -1.00 -3.08
CA PRO A 79 6.98 -0.13 -3.00
C PRO A 79 6.69 0.63 -4.29
N ILE A 80 7.73 1.09 -5.01
CA ILE A 80 7.54 1.80 -6.27
C ILE A 80 7.00 0.90 -7.39
N GLU A 81 7.44 -0.35 -7.46
CA GLU A 81 6.88 -1.34 -8.40
C GLU A 81 5.41 -1.64 -8.07
N ALA A 82 5.08 -1.72 -6.76
CA ALA A 82 3.71 -1.91 -6.31
C ALA A 82 2.81 -0.73 -6.71
N ALA A 83 3.28 0.50 -6.55
CA ALA A 83 2.54 1.71 -6.93
C ALA A 83 2.33 1.80 -8.45
N VAL A 84 3.35 1.50 -9.25
CA VAL A 84 3.26 1.46 -10.72
C VAL A 84 2.34 0.33 -11.18
N GLY A 85 2.49 -0.87 -10.61
CA GLY A 85 1.65 -2.02 -10.92
C GLY A 85 0.17 -1.82 -10.58
N ALA A 86 -0.12 -1.06 -9.52
CA ALA A 86 -1.46 -0.65 -9.12
C ALA A 86 -1.98 0.59 -9.87
N GLN A 87 -1.18 1.20 -10.76
CA GLN A 87 -1.51 2.44 -11.49
C GLN A 87 -1.83 3.62 -10.54
N ARG A 88 -0.95 3.85 -9.54
CA ARG A 88 -1.13 4.86 -8.49
C ARG A 88 -0.11 5.99 -8.62
N ALA A 89 -0.36 6.94 -9.52
CA ALA A 89 0.52 8.08 -9.77
C ALA A 89 0.77 8.93 -8.50
N ASP A 90 -0.25 9.09 -7.67
CA ASP A 90 -0.14 9.77 -6.37
C ASP A 90 0.79 9.03 -5.39
N SER A 91 0.71 7.69 -5.33
CA SER A 91 1.61 6.88 -4.51
C SER A 91 3.04 6.89 -5.05
N VAL A 92 3.23 6.85 -6.38
CA VAL A 92 4.56 7.01 -7.00
C VAL A 92 5.17 8.35 -6.59
N ARG A 93 4.42 9.46 -6.69
CA ARG A 93 4.89 10.79 -6.28
C ARG A 93 5.24 10.83 -4.79
N THR A 94 4.41 10.25 -3.94
CA THR A 94 4.66 10.16 -2.49
C THR A 94 5.96 9.42 -2.19
N LEU A 95 6.20 8.28 -2.83
CA LEU A 95 7.42 7.51 -2.64
C LEU A 95 8.67 8.27 -3.08
N LEU A 96 8.65 8.88 -4.28
CA LEU A 96 9.77 9.68 -4.78
C LEU A 96 10.08 10.87 -3.85
N ALA A 97 9.05 11.54 -3.34
CA ALA A 97 9.20 12.63 -2.38
C ALA A 97 9.77 12.17 -1.02
N ASN A 98 9.65 10.90 -0.69
CA ASN A 98 10.13 10.31 0.56
C ASN A 98 11.37 9.41 0.36
N GLY A 99 12.16 9.65 -0.68
CA GLY A 99 13.47 9.04 -0.87
C GLY A 99 13.47 7.68 -1.57
N ALA A 100 12.40 7.32 -2.28
CA ALA A 100 12.47 6.20 -3.20
C ALA A 100 13.44 6.55 -4.33
N ALA A 101 14.47 5.73 -4.49
CA ALA A 101 15.45 5.83 -5.56
C ALA A 101 15.13 4.79 -6.65
N VAL A 102 15.24 5.20 -7.89
CA VAL A 102 15.02 4.33 -9.05
C VAL A 102 16.29 4.36 -9.88
N ASP A 103 16.97 3.23 -9.99
CA ASP A 103 18.10 3.10 -10.88
C ASP A 103 17.67 2.98 -12.35
N PRO A 104 18.58 3.19 -13.33
CA PRO A 104 18.21 3.17 -14.76
C PRO A 104 17.63 1.83 -15.23
N GLU A 105 18.10 0.70 -14.70
CA GLU A 105 17.60 -0.62 -15.05
C GLU A 105 16.18 -0.81 -14.51
N GLU A 106 15.96 -0.48 -13.24
CA GLU A 106 14.64 -0.51 -12.61
C GLU A 106 13.66 0.44 -13.32
N LEU A 107 14.11 1.64 -13.69
CA LEU A 107 13.29 2.60 -14.43
C LEU A 107 12.79 2.02 -15.76
N ASN A 108 13.64 1.29 -16.48
CA ASN A 108 13.23 0.60 -17.71
C ASN A 108 12.13 -0.45 -17.44
N VAL A 109 12.28 -1.24 -16.38
CA VAL A 109 11.26 -2.21 -15.93
C VAL A 109 9.93 -1.52 -15.61
N LEU A 110 9.98 -0.44 -14.83
CA LEU A 110 8.78 0.33 -14.45
C LEU A 110 8.07 0.94 -15.66
N ARG A 111 8.82 1.46 -16.62
CA ARG A 111 8.27 2.00 -17.88
C ARG A 111 7.62 0.92 -18.73
N CYS A 112 8.23 -0.26 -18.81
CA CYS A 112 7.64 -1.39 -19.52
C CYS A 112 6.35 -1.86 -18.85
N LEU A 113 6.34 -1.92 -17.52
CA LEU A 113 5.14 -2.25 -16.73
C LEU A 113 4.02 -1.23 -16.96
N GLU A 114 4.36 0.08 -16.99
CA GLU A 114 3.40 1.16 -17.27
C GLU A 114 2.82 1.05 -18.69
N GLN A 115 3.65 0.78 -19.69
CA GLN A 115 3.18 0.60 -21.09
C GLN A 115 2.11 -0.48 -21.21
N MET A 116 2.23 -1.56 -20.46
CA MET A 116 1.22 -2.63 -20.42
C MET A 116 -0.07 -2.18 -19.72
N ARG A 117 0.02 -1.28 -18.76
CA ARG A 117 -1.10 -0.81 -17.93
C ARG A 117 -1.76 0.48 -18.43
N ARG A 118 -1.05 1.32 -19.20
CA ARG A 118 -1.51 2.55 -19.88
C ARG A 118 -2.05 3.65 -18.97
N ASP A 119 -1.40 3.93 -17.84
CA ASP A 119 -1.74 5.08 -17.00
C ASP A 119 -0.87 6.31 -17.36
N SER A 120 -1.51 7.35 -17.90
CA SER A 120 -0.79 8.56 -18.32
C SER A 120 -0.10 9.30 -17.15
N GLY A 121 -0.70 9.30 -15.96
CA GLY A 121 -0.15 9.99 -14.79
C GLY A 121 1.13 9.32 -14.27
N VAL A 122 1.19 7.99 -14.30
CA VAL A 122 2.40 7.24 -13.94
C VAL A 122 3.47 7.43 -15.01
N ARG A 123 3.10 7.41 -16.30
CA ARG A 123 4.01 7.62 -17.43
C ARG A 123 4.75 8.95 -17.32
N ASP A 124 4.04 10.03 -17.07
CA ASP A 124 4.63 11.38 -16.99
C ASP A 124 5.63 11.47 -15.83
N LEU A 125 5.34 10.85 -14.69
CA LEU A 125 6.25 10.80 -13.54
C LEU A 125 7.52 10.00 -13.85
N LEU A 126 7.40 8.85 -14.52
CA LEU A 126 8.56 8.02 -14.89
C LEU A 126 9.37 8.67 -16.02
N ALA A 127 8.73 9.38 -16.96
CA ALA A 127 9.40 10.11 -18.01
C ALA A 127 10.27 11.26 -17.46
N ALA A 128 9.81 11.90 -16.37
CA ALA A 128 10.57 12.97 -15.70
C ALA A 128 11.87 12.47 -15.03
N GLN A 129 12.02 11.17 -14.76
CA GLN A 129 13.22 10.60 -14.13
C GLN A 129 14.37 10.35 -15.13
N SER A 130 14.08 10.10 -16.39
CA SER A 130 15.08 9.95 -17.46
C SER A 130 14.46 10.06 -18.85
N THR A 131 15.22 10.51 -19.82
CA THR A 131 14.85 10.59 -21.25
C THR A 131 15.35 9.42 -22.09
N SER A 132 15.93 8.37 -21.47
CA SER A 132 16.44 7.20 -22.20
C SER A 132 15.33 6.43 -22.92
N ASP A 133 15.68 5.81 -24.04
CA ASP A 133 14.76 4.93 -24.78
C ASP A 133 14.36 3.72 -23.93
N VAL A 134 13.09 3.34 -24.03
CA VAL A 134 12.53 2.19 -23.29
C VAL A 134 12.72 0.93 -24.13
N ASN A 135 13.40 -0.06 -23.57
CA ASN A 135 13.56 -1.37 -24.16
C ASN A 135 12.87 -2.44 -23.32
N CYS A 136 11.74 -2.94 -23.80
CA CYS A 136 10.95 -3.96 -23.11
C CYS A 136 11.28 -5.40 -23.53
N ASN A 137 12.26 -5.61 -24.40
CA ASN A 137 12.64 -6.95 -24.81
C ASN A 137 13.31 -7.72 -23.65
N GLY A 138 12.69 -8.81 -23.22
CA GLY A 138 13.22 -9.66 -22.15
C GLY A 138 13.02 -9.13 -20.72
N VAL A 139 12.38 -7.99 -20.55
CA VAL A 139 12.02 -7.47 -19.22
C VAL A 139 11.00 -8.40 -18.59
N ARG A 140 11.29 -8.85 -17.36
CA ARG A 140 10.38 -9.67 -16.56
C ARG A 140 10.05 -8.97 -15.26
N SER A 141 8.77 -8.71 -15.02
CA SER A 141 8.28 -8.23 -13.73
C SER A 141 7.58 -9.37 -12.98
N PRO A 142 7.68 -9.44 -11.64
CA PRO A 142 6.86 -10.35 -10.83
C PRO A 142 5.35 -10.20 -11.10
N LEU A 143 4.93 -9.03 -11.58
CA LEU A 143 3.54 -8.70 -11.92
C LEU A 143 3.09 -9.22 -13.29
N GLU A 144 4.01 -9.68 -14.15
CA GLU A 144 3.67 -10.25 -15.48
C GLU A 144 3.23 -11.72 -15.42
N ARG A 145 3.57 -12.44 -14.35
CA ARG A 145 3.24 -13.88 -14.22
C ARG A 145 1.76 -14.15 -13.99
N VAL A 146 0.92 -13.11 -14.03
CA VAL A 146 -0.52 -13.16 -13.78
C VAL A 146 -1.27 -12.97 -15.11
N ARG A 147 -1.18 -13.97 -15.97
CA ARG A 147 -2.11 -14.19 -17.09
C ARG A 147 -2.60 -15.62 -17.06
#